data_8fc3aadf9c54e08b19ccf53e6ea005cb
#
_entry.id   8fc3aadf9c54e08b19ccf53e6ea005cb
#
_cell.length_a   1.000
_cell.length_b   1.000
_cell.length_c   1.000
_cell.angle_alpha   90.00
_cell.angle_beta   90.00
_cell.angle_gamma   90.00
#
_symmetry.space_group_name_H-M   'P 1'
#
loop_
_entity.id
_entity.type
_entity.pdbx_description
1 polymer ?
#
loop_
_entity_poly.entity_id
_entity_poly.type
_entity_poly.pdbx_seq_one_letter_code
_entity_poly.pdbx_strand_id
1 'polypeptide(L)'
;MKVLIISDTHRKNENYFKLLKMHNPDMVIHCGDAEGSEYALSEAADCPVQIVLGNCDFFSYLPREVDLQIGPFKVWVTHGHNYYVSMGNEVIKREAAARGADIVIYGHTHKPVVDRKGKVIAVNPGSLSYPRQKDADPLILLWR
;
A
#
# COMPACT_ATOMS: atom_id res chain seq x y z
N MET A 1 -5.68 4.76 16.25
CA MET A 1 -4.47 4.69 15.38
C MET A 1 -4.86 5.11 13.98
N LYS A 2 -4.08 6.00 13.39
CA LYS A 2 -4.33 6.51 12.04
C LYS A 2 -3.25 5.96 11.10
N VAL A 3 -3.63 5.14 10.11
CA VAL A 3 -2.70 4.55 9.16
C VAL A 3 -2.90 5.19 7.79
N LEU A 4 -1.84 5.76 7.24
CA LEU A 4 -1.82 6.28 5.88
C LEU A 4 -1.33 5.17 4.94
N ILE A 5 -2.16 4.80 3.97
CA ILE A 5 -1.82 3.76 2.99
C ILE A 5 -1.64 4.42 1.62
N ILE A 6 -0.47 4.24 1.04
CA ILE A 6 -0.10 4.79 -0.26
C ILE A 6 0.62 3.74 -1.11
N SER A 7 0.76 3.99 -2.40
CA SER A 7 1.50 3.12 -3.31
C SER A 7 1.94 3.86 -4.57
N ASP A 8 2.89 3.28 -5.27
CA ASP A 8 3.25 3.64 -6.64
C ASP A 8 3.55 5.13 -6.80
N THR A 9 4.42 5.64 -5.94
CA THR A 9 4.86 7.06 -5.97
C THR A 9 5.88 7.34 -7.06
N HIS A 10 6.64 6.33 -7.50
CA HIS A 10 7.60 6.42 -8.59
C HIS A 10 8.50 7.66 -8.51
N ARG A 11 9.11 7.89 -7.33
CA ARG A 11 9.98 9.04 -7.00
C ARG A 11 9.29 10.40 -6.94
N LYS A 12 8.00 10.49 -7.22
CA LYS A 12 7.24 11.73 -7.16
C LYS A 12 6.52 11.83 -5.81
N ASN A 13 7.16 12.48 -4.84
CA ASN A 13 6.78 12.40 -3.43
C ASN A 13 6.08 13.65 -2.88
N GLU A 14 5.80 14.66 -3.69
CA GLU A 14 5.21 15.91 -3.23
C GLU A 14 3.85 15.72 -2.55
N ASN A 15 3.00 14.87 -3.13
CA ASN A 15 1.69 14.57 -2.55
C ASN A 15 1.81 13.83 -1.21
N TYR A 16 2.81 12.95 -1.09
CA TYR A 16 3.10 12.26 0.17
C TYR A 16 3.44 13.25 1.29
N PHE A 17 4.32 14.21 1.01
CA PHE A 17 4.69 15.21 2.00
C PHE A 17 3.50 16.07 2.45
N LYS A 18 2.62 16.41 1.51
CA LYS A 18 1.36 17.13 1.82
C LYS A 18 0.44 16.29 2.72
N LEU A 19 0.27 15.01 2.42
CA LEU A 19 -0.58 14.12 3.19
C LEU A 19 -0.07 13.92 4.62
N LEU A 20 1.24 13.83 4.80
CA LEU A 20 1.83 13.74 6.14
C LEU A 20 1.46 14.96 6.99
N LYS A 21 1.55 16.16 6.43
CA LYS A 21 1.20 17.40 7.15
C LYS A 21 -0.29 17.50 7.43
N MET A 22 -1.13 17.07 6.49
CA MET A 22 -2.59 17.16 6.62
C MET A 22 -3.15 16.17 7.63
N HIS A 23 -2.58 14.97 7.72
CA HIS A 23 -3.18 13.86 8.47
C HIS A 23 -2.41 13.44 9.71
N ASN A 24 -1.13 13.75 9.79
CA ASN A 24 -0.28 13.36 10.93
C ASN A 24 -0.51 11.89 11.34
N PRO A 25 -0.19 10.92 10.45
CA PRO A 25 -0.50 9.53 10.72
C PRO A 25 0.37 8.93 11.81
N ASP A 26 -0.14 7.87 12.46
CA ASP A 26 0.59 7.06 13.43
C ASP A 26 1.47 6.00 12.75
N MET A 27 1.17 5.67 11.51
CA MET A 27 1.91 4.72 10.68
C MET A 27 1.66 4.98 9.20
N VAL A 28 2.67 4.72 8.37
CA VAL A 28 2.55 4.75 6.91
C VAL A 28 2.83 3.37 6.34
N ILE A 29 2.00 2.92 5.41
CA ILE A 29 2.23 1.71 4.61
C ILE A 29 2.36 2.12 3.15
N HIS A 30 3.48 1.77 2.52
CA HIS A 30 3.74 1.99 1.09
C HIS A 30 3.81 0.65 0.38
N CYS A 31 2.96 0.45 -0.61
CA CYS A 31 2.79 -0.85 -1.26
C CYS A 31 3.73 -1.12 -2.44
N GLY A 32 4.83 -0.38 -2.53
CA GLY A 32 5.88 -0.62 -3.53
C GLY A 32 5.93 0.40 -4.65
N ASP A 33 6.99 0.29 -5.46
CA ASP A 33 7.33 1.23 -6.52
C ASP A 33 7.63 2.65 -5.99
N ALA A 34 8.46 2.70 -4.94
CA ALA A 34 9.05 3.94 -4.44
C ALA A 34 10.26 4.38 -5.27
N GLU A 35 10.90 3.45 -5.97
CA GLU A 35 12.03 3.67 -6.87
C GLU A 35 13.19 4.47 -6.26
N GLY A 36 13.71 3.96 -5.14
CA GLY A 36 14.86 4.57 -4.47
C GLY A 36 14.53 5.70 -3.51
N SER A 37 13.24 6.01 -3.30
CA SER A 37 12.80 7.07 -2.39
C SER A 37 12.63 6.63 -0.94
N GLU A 38 12.94 5.37 -0.59
CA GLU A 38 12.65 4.78 0.72
C GLU A 38 13.16 5.63 1.88
N TYR A 39 14.39 6.11 1.75
CA TYR A 39 15.00 6.94 2.78
C TYR A 39 14.25 8.27 2.95
N ALA A 40 13.96 8.94 1.84
CA ALA A 40 13.25 10.22 1.86
C ALA A 40 11.84 10.10 2.43
N LEU A 41 11.13 9.00 2.09
CA LEU A 41 9.79 8.74 2.62
C LEU A 41 9.83 8.48 4.14
N SER A 42 10.80 7.69 4.60
CA SER A 42 10.96 7.38 6.02
C SER A 42 11.41 8.59 6.84
N GLU A 43 12.33 9.38 6.31
CA GLU A 43 12.87 10.56 6.98
C GLU A 43 11.83 11.67 7.15
N ALA A 44 10.92 11.81 6.20
CA ALA A 44 9.88 12.85 6.24
C ALA A 44 8.77 12.56 7.26
N ALA A 45 8.57 11.31 7.65
CA ALA A 45 7.48 10.91 8.56
C ALA A 45 7.95 10.91 10.01
N ASP A 46 7.08 11.39 10.91
CA ASP A 46 7.29 11.32 12.36
C ASP A 46 6.71 10.02 12.97
N CYS A 47 6.61 8.98 12.16
CA CYS A 47 6.02 7.70 12.54
C CYS A 47 6.70 6.56 11.77
N PRO A 48 6.47 5.29 12.18
CA PRO A 48 6.98 4.15 11.42
C PRO A 48 6.46 4.12 9.99
N VAL A 49 7.34 3.82 9.03
CA VAL A 49 7.01 3.68 7.61
C VAL A 49 7.40 2.28 7.17
N GLN A 50 6.41 1.50 6.74
CA GLN A 50 6.61 0.17 6.19
C GLN A 50 6.50 0.24 4.68
N ILE A 51 7.55 -0.16 3.96
CA ILE A 51 7.61 -0.14 2.51
C ILE A 51 7.91 -1.55 2.01
N VAL A 52 7.16 -2.04 1.02
CA VAL A 52 7.45 -3.31 0.35
C VAL A 52 8.04 -3.07 -1.04
N LEU A 53 8.69 -4.09 -1.58
CA LEU A 53 9.33 -4.04 -2.89
C LEU A 53 8.29 -4.17 -4.00
N GLY A 54 8.24 -3.18 -4.90
CA GLY A 54 7.46 -3.26 -6.13
C GLY A 54 8.28 -3.78 -7.31
N ASN A 55 7.63 -3.96 -8.46
CA ASN A 55 8.30 -4.47 -9.66
C ASN A 55 9.26 -3.47 -10.29
N CYS A 56 9.14 -2.18 -9.97
CA CYS A 56 10.06 -1.12 -10.42
C CYS A 56 11.13 -0.75 -9.40
N ASP A 57 11.21 -1.44 -8.27
CA ASP A 57 12.20 -1.18 -7.22
C ASP A 57 13.45 -2.02 -7.44
N PHE A 58 14.33 -1.55 -8.32
CA PHE A 58 15.60 -2.22 -8.62
C PHE A 58 16.66 -1.88 -7.58
N PHE A 59 17.51 -2.86 -7.29
CA PHE A 59 18.66 -2.71 -6.38
C PHE A 59 18.27 -2.27 -4.96
N SER A 60 17.09 -2.65 -4.51
CA SER A 60 16.58 -2.35 -3.18
C SER A 60 16.63 -3.57 -2.26
N TYR A 61 16.85 -3.32 -0.96
CA TYR A 61 16.81 -4.33 0.10
C TYR A 61 15.43 -4.41 0.79
N LEU A 62 14.42 -3.77 0.23
CA LEU A 62 13.07 -3.81 0.78
C LEU A 62 12.50 -5.23 0.75
N PRO A 63 11.71 -5.62 1.77
CA PRO A 63 11.00 -6.90 1.75
C PRO A 63 9.95 -6.92 0.63
N ARG A 64 9.77 -8.08 0.01
CA ARG A 64 8.75 -8.25 -1.03
C ARG A 64 7.33 -8.19 -0.47
N GLU A 65 7.17 -8.63 0.76
CA GLU A 65 5.90 -8.67 1.46
C GLU A 65 6.14 -8.69 2.95
N VAL A 66 5.17 -8.18 3.71
CA VAL A 66 5.22 -8.15 5.18
C VAL A 66 3.88 -8.54 5.77
N ASP A 67 3.93 -9.14 6.94
CA ASP A 67 2.77 -9.42 7.78
C ASP A 67 2.78 -8.46 8.96
N LEU A 68 1.68 -7.76 9.14
CA LEU A 68 1.50 -6.77 10.21
C LEU A 68 0.33 -7.15 11.08
N GLN A 69 0.41 -6.82 12.37
CA GLN A 69 -0.73 -6.88 13.27
C GLN A 69 -1.18 -5.44 13.53
N ILE A 70 -2.38 -5.08 13.08
CA ILE A 70 -2.96 -3.75 13.28
C ILE A 70 -4.25 -3.92 14.07
N GLY A 71 -4.23 -3.56 15.36
CA GLY A 71 -5.33 -3.88 16.27
C GLY A 71 -5.59 -5.39 16.29
N PRO A 72 -6.84 -5.84 16.12
CA PRO A 72 -7.16 -7.27 16.10
C PRO A 72 -6.92 -7.93 14.74
N PHE A 73 -6.47 -7.20 13.73
CA PHE A 73 -6.42 -7.67 12.34
C PHE A 73 -5.04 -8.11 11.92
N LYS A 74 -4.98 -9.24 11.22
CA LYS A 74 -3.79 -9.70 10.51
C LYS A 74 -3.80 -9.08 9.11
N VAL A 75 -2.79 -8.27 8.82
CA VAL A 75 -2.68 -7.51 7.57
C VAL A 75 -1.48 -8.02 6.79
N TRP A 76 -1.71 -8.42 5.55
CA TRP A 76 -0.66 -8.82 4.62
C TRP A 76 -0.47 -7.71 3.58
N VAL A 77 0.75 -7.23 3.42
CA VAL A 77 1.10 -6.17 2.48
C VAL A 77 2.06 -6.72 1.43
N THR A 78 1.73 -6.53 0.17
CA THR A 78 2.55 -6.91 -0.98
C THR A 78 2.27 -5.94 -2.12
N HIS A 79 3.20 -5.83 -3.09
CA HIS A 79 2.93 -4.97 -4.25
C HIS A 79 1.81 -5.54 -5.13
N GLY A 80 1.76 -6.84 -5.28
CA GLY A 80 0.69 -7.54 -5.98
C GLY A 80 1.02 -8.03 -7.38
N HIS A 81 2.12 -7.58 -7.98
CA HIS A 81 2.49 -7.94 -9.36
C HIS A 81 2.67 -9.46 -9.57
N ASN A 82 2.99 -10.22 -8.52
CA ASN A 82 3.13 -11.68 -8.57
C ASN A 82 1.79 -12.42 -8.39
N TYR A 83 0.69 -11.71 -8.15
CA TYR A 83 -0.61 -12.30 -7.84
C TYR A 83 -1.69 -11.89 -8.84
N TYR A 84 -1.30 -11.56 -10.06
CA TYR A 84 -2.18 -11.30 -11.21
C TYR A 84 -3.22 -10.18 -10.95
N VAL A 85 -2.87 -9.18 -10.13
CA VAL A 85 -3.81 -8.12 -9.72
C VAL A 85 -4.30 -7.25 -10.88
N SER A 86 -3.58 -7.23 -12.01
CA SER A 86 -4.03 -6.54 -13.22
C SER A 86 -5.25 -7.20 -13.87
N MET A 87 -5.52 -8.45 -13.54
CA MET A 87 -6.66 -9.22 -14.04
C MET A 87 -7.81 -9.31 -13.03
N GLY A 88 -7.66 -8.72 -11.86
CA GLY A 88 -8.62 -8.78 -10.77
C GLY A 88 -7.96 -9.17 -9.45
N ASN A 89 -8.73 -9.18 -8.37
CA ASN A 89 -8.20 -9.43 -7.02
C ASN A 89 -8.50 -10.82 -6.47
N GLU A 90 -9.01 -11.74 -7.29
CA GLU A 90 -9.42 -13.06 -6.83
C GLU A 90 -8.24 -13.90 -6.34
N VAL A 91 -7.12 -13.89 -7.08
CA VAL A 91 -5.92 -14.65 -6.73
C VAL A 91 -5.29 -14.12 -5.44
N ILE A 92 -5.13 -12.80 -5.31
CA ILE A 92 -4.50 -12.21 -4.13
C ILE A 92 -5.36 -12.40 -2.87
N LYS A 93 -6.68 -12.34 -3.00
CA LYS A 93 -7.61 -12.62 -1.88
C LYS A 93 -7.54 -14.07 -1.44
N ARG A 94 -7.43 -14.99 -2.39
CA ARG A 94 -7.26 -16.43 -2.09
C ARG A 94 -5.96 -16.71 -1.36
N GLU A 95 -4.87 -16.10 -1.81
CA GLU A 95 -3.56 -16.23 -1.16
C GLU A 95 -3.59 -15.62 0.25
N ALA A 96 -4.21 -14.46 0.42
CA ALA A 96 -4.38 -13.84 1.72
C ALA A 96 -5.15 -14.74 2.70
N ALA A 97 -6.23 -15.35 2.23
CA ALA A 97 -7.02 -16.29 3.03
C ALA A 97 -6.19 -17.51 3.44
N ALA A 98 -5.38 -18.04 2.54
CA ALA A 98 -4.50 -19.18 2.82
C ALA A 98 -3.43 -18.83 3.87
N ARG A 99 -3.01 -17.58 3.94
CA ARG A 99 -2.05 -17.07 4.94
C ARG A 99 -2.70 -16.70 6.28
N GLY A 100 -4.02 -16.78 6.37
CA GLY A 100 -4.75 -16.37 7.56
C GLY A 100 -4.86 -14.87 7.74
N ALA A 101 -4.67 -14.08 6.68
CA ALA A 101 -4.82 -12.64 6.73
C ALA A 101 -6.29 -12.22 6.69
N ASP A 102 -6.64 -11.21 7.46
CA ASP A 102 -7.96 -10.59 7.44
C ASP A 102 -8.05 -9.52 6.34
N ILE A 103 -6.93 -8.86 6.08
CA ILE A 103 -6.84 -7.77 5.12
C ILE A 103 -5.59 -7.97 4.27
N VAL A 104 -5.71 -7.77 2.95
CA VAL A 104 -4.56 -7.64 2.05
C VAL A 104 -4.52 -6.24 1.47
N ILE A 105 -3.33 -5.63 1.53
CA ILE A 105 -3.08 -4.29 0.99
C ILE A 105 -2.05 -4.44 -0.14
N TYR A 106 -2.38 -3.91 -1.31
CA TYR A 106 -1.53 -4.03 -2.49
C TYR A 106 -1.62 -2.78 -3.38
N GLY A 107 -0.77 -2.68 -4.38
CA GLY A 107 -0.72 -1.58 -5.33
C GLY A 107 -0.70 -2.07 -6.78
N HIS A 108 0.29 -1.62 -7.54
CA HIS A 108 0.62 -2.02 -8.90
C HIS A 108 -0.35 -1.54 -9.99
N THR A 109 -1.64 -1.66 -9.81
CA THR A 109 -2.64 -1.34 -10.85
C THR A 109 -2.84 0.15 -11.07
N HIS A 110 -2.43 0.99 -10.12
CA HIS A 110 -2.71 2.44 -10.07
C HIS A 110 -4.21 2.76 -10.03
N LYS A 111 -5.04 1.79 -9.61
CA LYS A 111 -6.50 1.93 -9.51
C LYS A 111 -6.94 1.64 -8.08
N PRO A 112 -7.59 2.61 -7.40
CA PRO A 112 -8.04 2.38 -6.03
C PRO A 112 -9.19 1.37 -5.96
N VAL A 113 -9.11 0.48 -4.99
CA VAL A 113 -10.14 -0.54 -4.73
C VAL A 113 -10.26 -0.76 -3.22
N VAL A 114 -11.49 -0.85 -2.73
CA VAL A 114 -11.81 -1.41 -1.41
C VAL A 114 -12.85 -2.49 -1.63
N ASP A 115 -12.44 -3.75 -1.55
CA ASP A 115 -13.31 -4.91 -1.75
C ASP A 115 -13.53 -5.63 -0.43
N ARG A 116 -14.74 -5.54 0.09
CA ARG A 116 -15.15 -6.13 1.37
C ARG A 116 -15.89 -7.47 1.23
N LYS A 117 -15.96 -8.00 0.02
CA LYS A 117 -16.67 -9.26 -0.24
C LYS A 117 -15.86 -10.44 0.28
N GLY A 118 -16.55 -11.42 0.88
CA GLY A 118 -15.91 -12.63 1.39
C GLY A 118 -15.17 -12.42 2.70
N LYS A 119 -14.25 -13.34 3.00
CA LYS A 119 -13.54 -13.37 4.28
C LYS A 119 -12.41 -12.36 4.39
N VAL A 120 -11.79 -12.00 3.26
CA VAL A 120 -10.63 -11.11 3.21
C VAL A 120 -11.03 -9.78 2.59
N ILE A 121 -10.69 -8.70 3.25
CA ILE A 121 -10.82 -7.35 2.70
C ILE A 121 -9.58 -7.07 1.85
N ALA A 122 -9.78 -6.70 0.59
CA ALA A 122 -8.70 -6.31 -0.31
C ALA A 122 -8.70 -4.80 -0.52
N VAL A 123 -7.55 -4.18 -0.33
CA VAL A 123 -7.39 -2.72 -0.40
C VAL A 123 -6.25 -2.38 -1.32
N ASN A 124 -6.51 -1.52 -2.29
CA ASN A 124 -5.50 -0.89 -3.13
C ASN A 124 -5.71 0.63 -3.06
N PRO A 125 -4.71 1.39 -2.59
CA PRO A 125 -4.86 2.84 -2.47
C PRO A 125 -4.81 3.57 -3.82
N GLY A 126 -4.51 2.87 -4.91
CA GLY A 126 -4.18 3.49 -6.19
C GLY A 126 -2.77 4.08 -6.18
N SER A 127 -2.39 4.74 -7.25
CA SER A 127 -1.12 5.48 -7.29
C SER A 127 -1.31 6.89 -6.79
N LEU A 128 -0.48 7.30 -5.85
CA LEU A 128 -0.52 8.65 -5.31
C LEU A 128 -0.10 9.70 -6.35
N SER A 129 0.76 9.32 -7.28
CA SER A 129 1.40 10.25 -8.21
C SER A 129 1.00 10.03 -9.67
N TYR A 130 0.56 8.83 -10.03
CA TYR A 130 0.23 8.44 -11.41
C TYR A 130 -1.07 7.63 -11.47
N PRO A 131 -2.22 8.20 -11.04
CA PRO A 131 -3.48 7.47 -11.06
C PRO A 131 -3.89 7.12 -12.49
N ARG A 132 -4.38 5.90 -12.71
CA ARG A 132 -4.92 5.44 -14.01
C ARG A 132 -6.41 5.62 -14.14
N GLN A 133 -7.08 5.88 -13.03
CA GLN A 133 -8.50 6.22 -13.03
C GLN A 133 -8.63 7.72 -12.95
N LYS A 134 -9.29 8.32 -13.95
CA LYS A 134 -9.56 9.75 -14.00
C LYS A 134 -10.42 10.13 -12.79
N ASP A 135 -10.05 11.19 -12.09
CA ASP A 135 -10.77 11.76 -10.95
C ASP A 135 -10.82 10.85 -9.69
N ALA A 136 -9.97 9.81 -9.64
CA ALA A 136 -9.85 9.02 -8.43
C ALA A 136 -8.80 9.65 -7.52
N ASP A 137 -9.26 10.21 -6.42
CA ASP A 137 -8.36 10.58 -5.33
C ASP A 137 -7.72 9.33 -4.74
N PRO A 138 -6.44 9.39 -4.36
CA PRO A 138 -5.83 8.29 -3.63
C PRO A 138 -6.65 8.01 -2.36
N LEU A 139 -6.88 6.74 -2.09
CA LEU A 139 -7.61 6.33 -0.91
C LEU A 139 -6.76 6.62 0.32
N ILE A 140 -7.22 7.58 1.09
CA ILE A 140 -6.67 7.82 2.43
C ILE A 140 -7.47 6.94 3.37
N LEU A 141 -6.91 5.79 3.72
CA LEU A 141 -7.52 4.94 4.72
C LEU A 141 -7.11 5.44 6.09
N LEU A 142 -8.05 6.11 6.72
CA LEU A 142 -7.97 6.41 8.13
C LEU A 142 -8.52 5.20 8.89
N TRP A 143 -7.64 4.34 9.31
CA TRP A 143 -7.97 3.25 10.20
C TRP A 143 -8.09 3.82 11.63
N ARG A 144 -9.23 3.62 12.21
CA ARG A 144 -9.44 3.92 13.64
C ARG A 144 -9.66 2.63 14.39
#